data_d9384af50f96ce692d29f1f26db2365e
#
_entry.id   d9384af50f96ce692d29f1f26db2365e
#
_cell.length_a   1.000
_cell.length_b   1.000
_cell.length_c   1.000
_cell.angle_alpha   90.00
_cell.angle_beta   90.00
_cell.angle_gamma   90.00
#
_symmetry.space_group_name_H-M   'P 1'
#
loop_
_entity.id
_entity.type
_entity.pdbx_description
1 polymer ?
#
loop_
_entity_poly.entity_id
_entity_poly.type
_entity_poly.pdbx_seq_one_letter_code
_entity_poly.pdbx_strand_id
1 'polypeptide(L)'
;GDKTPGAYRQAQVRISLSEHLPPDAMQVPGYMQELVDFVNREDSPKYDLMKVALAHHRFGWIHPFGNGNGRVVRLITYALMMKYGFNVSTGGRVLNPTAVFCNDRDRYYAMLTTADSGTSQGLEAWCTYVLEGVRDELKKVDLLTRYEYLTQSILTPAIAFARQRQWITHTEEAVLALAVKSKVVKSADLASVLPGLKSPQRTYLIRKLVDQGMLLPINEGARQYTIGFSNNYLIRGVIKALREEGFIP
;
A
#
# COMPACT_ATOMS: atom_id res chain seq x y z
N GLY A 1 -6.30 -13.12 -24.41
CA GLY A 1 -7.27 -12.11 -24.00
C GLY A 1 -8.68 -12.64 -24.09
N ASP A 2 -9.66 -11.89 -23.60
CA ASP A 2 -11.07 -12.24 -23.75
C ASP A 2 -11.48 -12.07 -25.23
N LYS A 3 -12.31 -13.01 -25.73
CA LYS A 3 -12.79 -12.95 -27.11
C LYS A 3 -13.82 -11.82 -27.32
N THR A 4 -14.47 -11.38 -26.24
CA THR A 4 -15.53 -10.35 -26.24
C THR A 4 -15.28 -9.34 -25.10
N PRO A 5 -14.28 -8.46 -25.22
CA PRO A 5 -13.99 -7.47 -24.18
C PRO A 5 -15.20 -6.58 -23.89
N GLY A 6 -15.51 -6.38 -22.61
CA GLY A 6 -16.62 -5.53 -22.16
C GLY A 6 -18.01 -6.18 -22.19
N ALA A 7 -18.14 -7.42 -22.68
CA ALA A 7 -19.39 -8.17 -22.63
C ALA A 7 -19.37 -9.22 -21.51
N TYR A 8 -20.56 -9.54 -20.97
CA TYR A 8 -20.70 -10.68 -20.08
C TYR A 8 -20.47 -11.99 -20.86
N ARG A 9 -19.98 -13.01 -20.15
CA ARG A 9 -19.79 -14.35 -20.72
C ARG A 9 -21.10 -14.92 -21.24
N GLN A 10 -20.99 -15.61 -22.34
CA GLN A 10 -22.12 -16.30 -23.01
C GLN A 10 -22.11 -17.82 -22.77
N ALA A 11 -21.10 -18.31 -22.09
CA ALA A 11 -20.94 -19.74 -21.80
C ALA A 11 -20.63 -19.97 -20.31
N GLN A 12 -20.85 -21.21 -19.88
CA GLN A 12 -20.44 -21.63 -18.55
C GLN A 12 -18.92 -21.57 -18.43
N VAL A 13 -18.44 -21.16 -17.26
CA VAL A 13 -17.01 -21.10 -16.91
C VAL A 13 -16.76 -21.89 -15.63
N ARG A 14 -15.51 -22.30 -15.47
CA ARG A 14 -15.02 -22.87 -14.20
C ARG A 14 -13.90 -21.99 -13.67
N ILE A 15 -13.89 -21.79 -12.36
CA ILE A 15 -12.81 -21.04 -11.67
C ILE A 15 -11.72 -22.04 -11.33
N SER A 16 -10.50 -21.78 -11.79
CA SER A 16 -9.36 -22.65 -11.47
C SER A 16 -9.14 -22.73 -9.97
N LEU A 17 -8.91 -23.92 -9.44
CA LEU A 17 -8.66 -24.18 -8.02
C LEU A 17 -9.83 -23.76 -7.09
N SER A 18 -11.06 -23.73 -7.59
CA SER A 18 -12.27 -23.51 -6.79
C SER A 18 -13.31 -24.56 -7.07
N GLU A 19 -14.02 -24.99 -6.04
CA GLU A 19 -15.20 -25.84 -6.16
C GLU A 19 -16.46 -25.06 -6.52
N HIS A 20 -16.42 -23.73 -6.38
CA HIS A 20 -17.54 -22.88 -6.75
C HIS A 20 -17.84 -22.94 -8.24
N LEU A 21 -19.11 -23.23 -8.58
CA LEU A 21 -19.64 -23.15 -9.93
C LEU A 21 -20.38 -21.82 -10.09
N PRO A 22 -19.88 -20.89 -10.91
CA PRO A 22 -20.59 -19.66 -11.19
C PRO A 22 -21.98 -19.94 -11.79
N PRO A 23 -22.97 -19.03 -11.59
CA PRO A 23 -24.33 -19.20 -12.11
C PRO A 23 -24.32 -19.36 -13.64
N ASP A 24 -25.46 -19.82 -14.17
CA ASP A 24 -25.64 -19.92 -15.63
C ASP A 24 -25.39 -18.58 -16.31
N ALA A 25 -24.82 -18.61 -17.52
CA ALA A 25 -24.50 -17.41 -18.28
C ALA A 25 -25.73 -16.54 -18.55
N MET A 26 -26.92 -17.14 -18.73
CA MET A 26 -28.16 -16.42 -18.94
C MET A 26 -28.61 -15.60 -17.71
N GLN A 27 -28.19 -16.01 -16.51
CA GLN A 27 -28.55 -15.32 -15.25
C GLN A 27 -27.59 -14.17 -14.91
N VAL A 28 -26.40 -14.13 -15.52
CA VAL A 28 -25.37 -13.15 -15.23
C VAL A 28 -25.86 -11.71 -15.34
N PRO A 29 -26.57 -11.29 -16.40
CA PRO A 29 -27.06 -9.90 -16.48
C PRO A 29 -27.98 -9.52 -15.31
N GLY A 30 -28.88 -10.41 -14.89
CA GLY A 30 -29.77 -10.17 -13.76
C GLY A 30 -29.02 -10.01 -12.45
N TYR A 31 -28.10 -10.93 -12.15
CA TYR A 31 -27.27 -10.85 -10.94
C TYR A 31 -26.35 -9.63 -10.92
N MET A 32 -25.85 -9.21 -12.06
CA MET A 32 -25.05 -7.97 -12.14
C MET A 32 -25.90 -6.74 -11.92
N GLN A 33 -27.16 -6.71 -12.38
CA GLN A 33 -28.09 -5.62 -12.10
C GLN A 33 -28.41 -5.56 -10.59
N GLU A 34 -28.71 -6.69 -9.95
CA GLU A 34 -28.91 -6.77 -8.50
C GLU A 34 -27.71 -6.25 -7.72
N LEU A 35 -26.48 -6.58 -8.16
CA LEU A 35 -25.26 -6.09 -7.55
C LEU A 35 -25.12 -4.56 -7.67
N VAL A 36 -25.41 -4.01 -8.85
CA VAL A 36 -25.38 -2.57 -9.11
C VAL A 36 -26.42 -1.85 -8.23
N ASP A 37 -27.63 -2.38 -8.14
CA ASP A 37 -28.70 -1.83 -7.31
C ASP A 37 -28.32 -1.88 -5.82
N PHE A 38 -27.75 -2.99 -5.36
CA PHE A 38 -27.24 -3.14 -3.99
C PHE A 38 -26.16 -2.08 -3.66
N VAL A 39 -25.19 -1.87 -4.55
CA VAL A 39 -24.11 -0.91 -4.36
C VAL A 39 -24.61 0.54 -4.38
N ASN A 40 -25.67 0.82 -5.13
CA ASN A 40 -26.24 2.16 -5.26
C ASN A 40 -27.34 2.47 -4.23
N ARG A 41 -27.83 1.47 -3.51
CA ARG A 41 -28.81 1.70 -2.45
C ARG A 41 -28.18 2.57 -1.35
N GLU A 42 -28.93 3.55 -0.88
CA GLU A 42 -28.53 4.36 0.27
C GLU A 42 -28.71 3.57 1.57
N ASP A 43 -27.65 3.45 2.33
CA ASP A 43 -27.60 2.82 3.63
C ASP A 43 -26.85 3.73 4.62
N SER A 44 -26.90 3.44 5.92
CA SER A 44 -26.11 4.16 6.91
C SER A 44 -24.60 3.98 6.66
N PRO A 45 -23.79 5.06 6.72
CA PRO A 45 -22.35 5.01 6.46
C PRO A 45 -21.59 3.97 7.30
N LYS A 46 -22.10 3.57 8.45
CA LYS A 46 -21.51 2.51 9.27
C LYS A 46 -21.43 1.15 8.57
N TYR A 47 -22.22 0.95 7.49
CA TYR A 47 -22.24 -0.29 6.73
C TYR A 47 -21.40 -0.23 5.45
N ASP A 48 -20.76 0.88 5.13
CA ASP A 48 -20.07 1.09 3.85
C ASP A 48 -19.01 0.04 3.59
N LEU A 49 -18.13 -0.26 4.55
CA LEU A 49 -17.10 -1.30 4.39
C LEU A 49 -17.69 -2.71 4.29
N MET A 50 -18.78 -3.00 5.00
CA MET A 50 -19.48 -4.28 4.84
C MET A 50 -20.08 -4.39 3.43
N LYS A 51 -20.65 -3.30 2.90
CA LYS A 51 -21.17 -3.24 1.54
C LYS A 51 -20.05 -3.48 0.50
N VAL A 52 -18.88 -2.90 0.71
CA VAL A 52 -17.69 -3.17 -0.12
C VAL A 52 -17.31 -4.65 -0.08
N ALA A 53 -17.26 -5.26 1.12
CA ALA A 53 -16.91 -6.66 1.29
C ALA A 53 -17.92 -7.59 0.60
N LEU A 54 -19.22 -7.35 0.80
CA LEU A 54 -20.29 -8.13 0.18
C LEU A 54 -20.32 -7.98 -1.34
N ALA A 55 -20.10 -6.76 -1.85
CA ALA A 55 -20.03 -6.51 -3.29
C ALA A 55 -18.82 -7.22 -3.93
N HIS A 56 -17.68 -7.25 -3.25
CA HIS A 56 -16.50 -7.99 -3.70
C HIS A 56 -16.81 -9.50 -3.84
N HIS A 57 -17.34 -10.11 -2.79
CA HIS A 57 -17.73 -11.52 -2.82
C HIS A 57 -18.76 -11.79 -3.92
N ARG A 58 -19.85 -11.01 -3.95
CA ARG A 58 -20.96 -11.21 -4.91
C ARG A 58 -20.47 -11.13 -6.36
N PHE A 59 -19.59 -10.18 -6.69
CA PHE A 59 -18.98 -10.10 -8.02
C PHE A 59 -18.13 -11.35 -8.34
N GLY A 60 -17.31 -11.78 -7.38
CA GLY A 60 -16.49 -13.00 -7.51
C GLY A 60 -17.36 -14.23 -7.74
N TRP A 61 -18.46 -14.35 -7.02
CA TRP A 61 -19.43 -15.43 -7.11
C TRP A 61 -20.16 -15.45 -8.48
N ILE A 62 -20.60 -14.29 -8.98
CA ILE A 62 -21.24 -14.17 -10.31
C ILE A 62 -20.25 -14.53 -11.42
N HIS A 63 -19.01 -14.15 -11.28
CA HIS A 63 -17.92 -14.36 -12.25
C HIS A 63 -18.31 -13.94 -13.67
N PRO A 64 -18.68 -12.66 -13.91
CA PRO A 64 -19.45 -12.24 -15.07
C PRO A 64 -18.69 -12.29 -16.40
N PHE A 65 -17.37 -12.39 -16.41
CA PHE A 65 -16.55 -12.35 -17.62
C PHE A 65 -15.89 -13.69 -17.92
N GLY A 66 -15.51 -13.89 -19.18
CA GLY A 66 -14.72 -15.08 -19.58
C GLY A 66 -13.31 -15.09 -19.02
N ASN A 67 -12.76 -13.90 -18.73
CA ASN A 67 -11.43 -13.72 -18.14
C ASN A 67 -11.34 -12.38 -17.40
N GLY A 68 -10.37 -12.28 -16.48
CA GLY A 68 -10.05 -10.99 -15.83
C GLY A 68 -10.91 -10.63 -14.63
N ASN A 69 -11.85 -11.49 -14.19
CA ASN A 69 -12.74 -11.23 -13.06
C ASN A 69 -11.97 -10.79 -11.80
N GLY A 70 -10.85 -11.45 -11.46
CA GLY A 70 -10.03 -11.08 -10.32
C GLY A 70 -9.42 -9.67 -10.41
N ARG A 71 -9.11 -9.17 -11.61
CA ARG A 71 -8.65 -7.78 -11.81
C ARG A 71 -9.79 -6.80 -11.67
N VAL A 72 -10.92 -7.13 -12.26
CA VAL A 72 -12.12 -6.27 -12.24
C VAL A 72 -12.68 -6.17 -10.83
N VAL A 73 -12.78 -7.25 -10.07
CA VAL A 73 -13.29 -7.21 -8.68
C VAL A 73 -12.43 -6.33 -7.78
N ARG A 74 -11.11 -6.39 -7.92
CA ARG A 74 -10.21 -5.50 -7.17
C ARG A 74 -10.39 -4.03 -7.57
N LEU A 75 -10.57 -3.76 -8.85
CA LEU A 75 -10.84 -2.40 -9.34
C LEU A 75 -12.19 -1.86 -8.81
N ILE A 76 -13.25 -2.68 -8.82
CA ILE A 76 -14.54 -2.34 -8.25
C ILE A 76 -14.41 -2.05 -6.75
N THR A 77 -13.73 -2.92 -6.01
CA THR A 77 -13.48 -2.72 -4.58
C THR A 77 -12.80 -1.39 -4.30
N TYR A 78 -11.76 -1.08 -5.06
CA TYR A 78 -11.06 0.19 -4.95
C TYR A 78 -12.00 1.39 -5.25
N ALA A 79 -12.77 1.30 -6.32
CA ALA A 79 -13.72 2.35 -6.68
C ALA A 79 -14.82 2.56 -5.61
N LEU A 80 -15.32 1.47 -5.03
CA LEU A 80 -16.31 1.54 -3.94
C LEU A 80 -15.72 2.16 -2.67
N MET A 81 -14.50 1.82 -2.31
CA MET A 81 -13.81 2.45 -1.19
C MET A 81 -13.67 3.96 -1.41
N MET A 82 -13.30 4.39 -2.63
CA MET A 82 -13.25 5.80 -2.96
C MET A 82 -14.64 6.47 -2.87
N LYS A 83 -15.69 5.81 -3.38
CA LYS A 83 -17.09 6.28 -3.31
C LYS A 83 -17.51 6.55 -1.86
N TYR A 84 -17.11 5.71 -0.93
CA TYR A 84 -17.44 5.82 0.49
C TYR A 84 -16.45 6.67 1.31
N GLY A 85 -15.62 7.47 0.65
CA GLY A 85 -14.75 8.45 1.32
C GLY A 85 -13.45 7.90 1.88
N PHE A 86 -13.12 6.65 1.62
CA PHE A 86 -11.80 6.12 1.92
C PHE A 86 -10.80 6.66 0.89
N ASN A 87 -10.21 7.83 1.18
CA ASN A 87 -9.29 8.52 0.28
C ASN A 87 -7.97 7.75 0.13
N VAL A 88 -7.98 6.77 -0.75
CA VAL A 88 -6.81 5.97 -1.13
C VAL A 88 -5.92 6.68 -2.17
N SER A 89 -6.32 7.86 -2.64
CA SER A 89 -5.63 8.62 -3.70
C SER A 89 -4.78 9.79 -3.19
N THR A 90 -5.06 10.31 -2.00
CA THR A 90 -4.33 11.43 -1.39
C THR A 90 -3.19 10.91 -0.52
N GLY A 91 -1.97 11.41 -0.72
CA GLY A 91 -0.80 11.02 0.07
C GLY A 91 0.10 9.95 -0.57
N GLY A 92 0.12 9.85 -1.91
CA GLY A 92 1.12 9.05 -2.61
C GLY A 92 0.84 7.55 -2.69
N ARG A 93 -0.42 7.12 -2.69
CA ARG A 93 -0.82 5.70 -2.79
C ARG A 93 -0.30 4.81 -1.64
N VAL A 94 -0.23 5.34 -0.45
CA VAL A 94 0.26 4.60 0.71
C VAL A 94 -0.70 3.49 1.14
N LEU A 95 -2.00 3.64 0.87
CA LEU A 95 -3.01 2.61 1.10
C LEU A 95 -3.27 1.78 -0.14
N ASN A 96 -3.05 0.49 -0.03
CA ASN A 96 -3.58 -0.49 -0.98
C ASN A 96 -4.69 -1.29 -0.29
N PRO A 97 -5.95 -0.84 -0.33
CA PRO A 97 -7.04 -1.55 0.35
C PRO A 97 -7.29 -2.94 -0.22
N THR A 98 -6.77 -3.22 -1.42
CA THR A 98 -6.85 -4.55 -2.03
C THR A 98 -5.70 -5.47 -1.62
N ALA A 99 -4.75 -4.99 -0.81
CA ALA A 99 -3.65 -5.80 -0.26
C ALA A 99 -4.19 -6.98 0.57
N VAL A 100 -5.30 -6.78 1.27
CA VAL A 100 -6.04 -7.83 2.00
C VAL A 100 -6.25 -9.08 1.15
N PHE A 101 -6.56 -8.92 -0.14
CA PHE A 101 -6.84 -10.01 -1.07
C PHE A 101 -5.61 -10.57 -1.79
N CYS A 102 -4.42 -9.99 -1.53
CA CYS A 102 -3.18 -10.34 -2.22
C CYS A 102 -2.10 -10.87 -1.28
N ASN A 103 -2.10 -10.44 0.00
CA ASN A 103 -1.03 -10.77 0.96
C ASN A 103 -1.05 -12.24 1.37
N ASP A 104 -2.24 -12.84 1.50
CA ASP A 104 -2.43 -14.25 1.81
C ASP A 104 -3.50 -14.83 0.88
N ARG A 105 -3.07 -15.37 -0.25
CA ARG A 105 -3.97 -15.87 -1.28
C ARG A 105 -4.74 -17.10 -0.84
N ASP A 106 -4.12 -17.97 -0.07
CA ASP A 106 -4.76 -19.22 0.37
C ASP A 106 -5.88 -18.91 1.36
N ARG A 107 -5.62 -18.01 2.30
CA ARG A 107 -6.62 -17.51 3.24
C ARG A 107 -7.76 -16.79 2.50
N TYR A 108 -7.43 -15.95 1.52
CA TYR A 108 -8.43 -15.26 0.71
C TYR A 108 -9.38 -16.23 0.00
N TYR A 109 -8.84 -17.26 -0.65
CA TYR A 109 -9.68 -18.27 -1.33
C TYR A 109 -10.49 -19.10 -0.32
N ALA A 110 -9.92 -19.48 0.81
CA ALA A 110 -10.66 -20.17 1.86
C ALA A 110 -11.84 -19.35 2.38
N MET A 111 -11.66 -18.03 2.56
CA MET A 111 -12.72 -17.13 3.01
C MET A 111 -13.81 -16.92 1.95
N LEU A 112 -13.45 -16.86 0.66
CA LEU A 112 -14.44 -16.89 -0.44
C LEU A 112 -15.28 -18.16 -0.41
N THR A 113 -14.64 -19.33 -0.30
CA THR A 113 -15.34 -20.62 -0.21
C THR A 113 -16.29 -20.67 0.98
N THR A 114 -15.88 -20.12 2.12
CA THR A 114 -16.75 -20.02 3.30
C THR A 114 -17.98 -19.14 3.02
N ALA A 115 -17.81 -18.02 2.33
CA ALA A 115 -18.90 -17.11 1.97
C ALA A 115 -19.81 -17.71 0.88
N ASP A 116 -19.29 -18.57 -0.01
CA ASP A 116 -20.03 -19.24 -1.09
C ASP A 116 -21.13 -20.17 -0.53
N SER A 117 -21.04 -20.57 0.75
CA SER A 117 -22.14 -21.29 1.42
C SER A 117 -23.45 -20.50 1.46
N GLY A 118 -23.40 -19.18 1.27
CA GLY A 118 -24.58 -18.29 1.32
C GLY A 118 -25.23 -18.17 2.69
N THR A 119 -24.67 -18.79 3.73
CA THR A 119 -25.18 -18.70 5.09
C THR A 119 -24.82 -17.34 5.72
N SER A 120 -25.65 -16.85 6.64
CA SER A 120 -25.35 -15.62 7.39
C SER A 120 -23.98 -15.72 8.09
N GLN A 121 -23.67 -16.87 8.67
CA GLN A 121 -22.40 -17.10 9.34
C GLN A 121 -21.20 -17.05 8.38
N GLY A 122 -21.34 -17.63 7.18
CA GLY A 122 -20.29 -17.58 6.16
C GLY A 122 -20.03 -16.15 5.66
N LEU A 123 -21.11 -15.38 5.43
CA LEU A 123 -21.00 -13.99 5.00
C LEU A 123 -20.45 -13.08 6.12
N GLU A 124 -20.79 -13.35 7.39
CA GLU A 124 -20.24 -12.63 8.53
C GLU A 124 -18.73 -12.89 8.67
N ALA A 125 -18.30 -14.15 8.55
CA ALA A 125 -16.87 -14.50 8.57
C ALA A 125 -16.10 -13.80 7.44
N TRP A 126 -16.65 -13.75 6.26
CA TRP A 126 -16.08 -13.00 5.12
C TRP A 126 -15.97 -11.49 5.40
N CYS A 127 -17.05 -10.87 5.87
CA CYS A 127 -17.04 -9.45 6.21
C CYS A 127 -16.01 -9.15 7.30
N THR A 128 -15.94 -9.98 8.34
CA THR A 128 -14.95 -9.84 9.41
C THR A 128 -13.53 -9.91 8.86
N TYR A 129 -13.23 -10.90 8.02
CA TYR A 129 -11.92 -11.04 7.37
C TYR A 129 -11.53 -9.77 6.59
N VAL A 130 -12.45 -9.22 5.77
CA VAL A 130 -12.18 -8.01 4.97
C VAL A 130 -11.99 -6.80 5.86
N LEU A 131 -12.86 -6.59 6.85
CA LEU A 131 -12.81 -5.45 7.77
C LEU A 131 -11.53 -5.46 8.62
N GLU A 132 -11.14 -6.62 9.13
CA GLU A 132 -9.88 -6.78 9.87
C GLU A 132 -8.67 -6.48 8.99
N GLY A 133 -8.66 -6.99 7.77
CA GLY A 133 -7.58 -6.73 6.83
C GLY A 133 -7.45 -5.24 6.46
N VAL A 134 -8.57 -4.57 6.19
CA VAL A 134 -8.58 -3.12 5.94
C VAL A 134 -8.11 -2.35 7.18
N ARG A 135 -8.58 -2.70 8.37
CA ARG A 135 -8.12 -2.10 9.62
C ARG A 135 -6.61 -2.22 9.78
N ASP A 136 -6.05 -3.38 9.50
CA ASP A 136 -4.62 -3.63 9.69
C ASP A 136 -3.76 -2.90 8.64
N GLU A 137 -4.25 -2.77 7.41
CA GLU A 137 -3.59 -1.90 6.42
C GLU A 137 -3.65 -0.41 6.83
N LEU A 138 -4.78 0.06 7.39
CA LEU A 138 -4.89 1.43 7.93
C LEU A 138 -3.91 1.68 9.09
N LYS A 139 -3.74 0.70 9.98
CA LYS A 139 -2.75 0.80 11.08
C LYS A 139 -1.32 0.93 10.56
N LYS A 140 -0.96 0.21 9.50
CA LYS A 140 0.36 0.34 8.87
C LYS A 140 0.58 1.77 8.37
N VAL A 141 -0.42 2.35 7.70
CA VAL A 141 -0.33 3.75 7.23
C VAL A 141 -0.16 4.72 8.40
N ASP A 142 -0.96 4.55 9.47
CA ASP A 142 -0.84 5.38 10.68
C ASP A 142 0.59 5.31 11.27
N LEU A 143 1.19 4.12 11.32
CA LEU A 143 2.58 3.95 11.76
C LEU A 143 3.57 4.76 10.90
N LEU A 144 3.43 4.73 9.57
CA LEU A 144 4.31 5.48 8.66
C LEU A 144 4.13 7.01 8.77
N THR A 145 3.01 7.50 9.29
CA THR A 145 2.81 8.94 9.56
C THR A 145 3.50 9.39 10.85
N ARG A 146 3.83 8.47 11.76
CA ARG A 146 4.53 8.76 13.01
C ARG A 146 6.02 8.86 12.75
N TYR A 147 6.54 10.09 12.80
CA TYR A 147 7.93 10.35 12.45
C TYR A 147 8.93 9.56 13.32
N GLU A 148 8.61 9.31 14.57
CA GLU A 148 9.45 8.51 15.46
C GLU A 148 9.57 7.06 14.95
N TYR A 149 8.44 6.43 14.62
CA TYR A 149 8.43 5.09 14.03
C TYR A 149 9.17 5.07 12.69
N LEU A 150 8.86 6.02 11.81
CA LEU A 150 9.53 6.15 10.50
C LEU A 150 11.05 6.26 10.68
N THR A 151 11.50 7.04 11.65
CA THR A 151 12.92 7.22 11.96
C THR A 151 13.57 5.92 12.45
N GLN A 152 12.94 5.26 13.43
CA GLN A 152 13.53 4.10 14.11
C GLN A 152 13.47 2.83 13.25
N SER A 153 12.32 2.56 12.64
CA SER A 153 12.07 1.31 11.91
C SER A 153 12.43 1.37 10.43
N ILE A 154 12.47 2.55 9.81
CA ILE A 154 12.67 2.65 8.37
C ILE A 154 13.94 3.42 8.02
N LEU A 155 14.07 4.69 8.46
CA LEU A 155 15.12 5.57 7.97
C LEU A 155 16.51 5.22 8.53
N THR A 156 16.60 4.96 9.83
CA THR A 156 17.86 4.57 10.47
C THR A 156 18.36 3.21 9.96
N PRO A 157 17.55 2.15 9.88
CA PRO A 157 17.94 0.90 9.24
C PRO A 157 18.36 1.06 7.78
N ALA A 158 17.68 1.92 7.01
CA ALA A 158 18.03 2.18 5.61
C ALA A 158 19.44 2.81 5.47
N ILE A 159 19.77 3.77 6.32
CA ILE A 159 21.11 4.38 6.37
C ILE A 159 22.17 3.35 6.77
N ALA A 160 21.90 2.56 7.81
CA ALA A 160 22.80 1.50 8.29
C ALA A 160 23.05 0.45 7.19
N PHE A 161 22.00 0.06 6.45
CA PHE A 161 22.15 -0.84 5.31
C PHE A 161 23.03 -0.26 4.21
N ALA A 162 22.85 1.00 3.84
CA ALA A 162 23.70 1.67 2.86
C ALA A 162 25.16 1.73 3.33
N ARG A 163 25.40 1.92 4.62
CA ARG A 163 26.73 1.89 5.23
C ARG A 163 27.34 0.49 5.20
N GLN A 164 26.60 -0.53 5.57
CA GLN A 164 27.05 -1.93 5.54
C GLN A 164 27.46 -2.35 4.12
N ARG A 165 26.76 -1.86 3.12
CA ARG A 165 27.07 -2.10 1.70
C ARG A 165 28.22 -1.23 1.16
N GLN A 166 28.79 -0.37 2.00
CA GLN A 166 29.86 0.58 1.61
C GLN A 166 29.46 1.57 0.52
N TRP A 167 28.16 1.83 0.36
CA TRP A 167 27.63 2.82 -0.57
C TRP A 167 27.76 4.25 -0.04
N ILE A 168 27.85 4.39 1.28
CA ILE A 168 28.12 5.63 1.98
C ILE A 168 29.27 5.43 2.97
N THR A 169 30.02 6.50 3.24
CA THR A 169 31.09 6.52 4.22
C THR A 169 30.54 6.69 5.64
N HIS A 170 31.36 6.43 6.66
CA HIS A 170 30.99 6.69 8.05
C HIS A 170 30.65 8.18 8.31
N THR A 171 31.33 9.09 7.64
CA THR A 171 31.08 10.53 7.74
C THR A 171 29.72 10.89 7.14
N GLU A 172 29.36 10.31 6.00
CA GLU A 172 28.05 10.51 5.36
C GLU A 172 26.92 9.91 6.20
N GLU A 173 27.12 8.71 6.76
CA GLU A 173 26.19 8.09 7.71
C GLU A 173 25.89 9.01 8.90
N ALA A 174 26.92 9.61 9.53
CA ALA A 174 26.74 10.51 10.67
C ALA A 174 25.90 11.75 10.31
N VAL A 175 26.11 12.32 9.12
CA VAL A 175 25.30 13.47 8.64
C VAL A 175 23.87 13.07 8.36
N LEU A 176 23.64 11.96 7.69
CA LEU A 176 22.29 11.47 7.37
C LEU A 176 21.52 11.07 8.64
N ALA A 177 22.17 10.43 9.60
CA ALA A 177 21.58 10.12 10.90
C ALA A 177 21.19 11.39 11.68
N LEU A 178 22.04 12.43 11.65
CA LEU A 178 21.71 13.72 12.23
C LEU A 178 20.51 14.36 11.52
N ALA A 179 20.48 14.32 10.19
CA ALA A 179 19.36 14.87 9.40
C ALA A 179 18.03 14.18 9.70
N VAL A 180 18.04 12.87 9.85
CA VAL A 180 16.86 12.09 10.26
C VAL A 180 16.43 12.45 11.68
N LYS A 181 17.37 12.49 12.63
CA LYS A 181 17.06 12.81 14.04
C LYS A 181 16.51 14.23 14.22
N SER A 182 17.08 15.20 13.53
CA SER A 182 16.73 16.61 13.67
C SER A 182 15.66 17.09 12.68
N LYS A 183 15.23 16.24 11.73
CA LYS A 183 14.34 16.55 10.59
C LYS A 183 14.95 17.53 9.59
N VAL A 184 15.66 18.53 10.08
CA VAL A 184 16.35 19.57 9.31
C VAL A 184 17.76 19.74 9.86
N VAL A 185 18.73 19.87 8.97
CA VAL A 185 20.15 20.05 9.32
C VAL A 185 20.75 21.23 8.56
N LYS A 186 21.68 21.95 9.21
CA LYS A 186 22.53 23.00 8.63
C LYS A 186 23.99 22.57 8.68
N SER A 187 24.84 23.17 7.85
CA SER A 187 26.27 22.91 7.88
C SER A 187 26.91 23.14 9.27
N ALA A 188 26.40 24.09 10.05
CA ALA A 188 26.87 24.34 11.41
C ALA A 188 26.60 23.17 12.36
N ASP A 189 25.46 22.51 12.23
CA ASP A 189 25.00 21.44 13.12
C ASP A 189 25.90 20.20 13.03
N LEU A 190 26.62 20.04 11.90
CA LEU A 190 27.57 18.96 11.69
C LEU A 190 28.75 19.01 12.69
N ALA A 191 28.99 20.16 13.33
CA ALA A 191 30.01 20.27 14.35
C ALA A 191 29.78 19.33 15.56
N SER A 192 28.51 19.01 15.85
CA SER A 192 28.14 18.14 16.96
C SER A 192 28.49 16.66 16.72
N VAL A 193 28.44 16.22 15.46
CA VAL A 193 28.69 14.81 15.08
C VAL A 193 30.07 14.64 14.40
N LEU A 194 30.65 15.70 13.86
CA LEU A 194 31.93 15.72 13.15
C LEU A 194 32.81 16.90 13.64
N PRO A 195 33.24 16.89 14.91
CA PRO A 195 33.97 18.03 15.51
C PRO A 195 35.32 18.30 14.85
N GLY A 196 35.92 17.26 14.23
CA GLY A 196 37.21 17.38 13.51
C GLY A 196 37.13 18.10 12.16
N LEU A 197 35.93 18.32 11.60
CA LEU A 197 35.77 18.99 10.31
C LEU A 197 35.68 20.50 10.46
N LYS A 198 36.48 21.24 9.67
CA LYS A 198 36.40 22.70 9.56
C LYS A 198 35.12 23.12 8.78
N SER A 199 34.66 24.35 8.97
CA SER A 199 33.44 24.88 8.33
C SER A 199 33.39 24.67 6.80
N PRO A 200 34.45 24.91 6.02
CA PRO A 200 34.41 24.63 4.57
C PRO A 200 34.19 23.15 4.24
N GLN A 201 34.79 22.25 5.02
CA GLN A 201 34.67 20.80 4.82
C GLN A 201 33.24 20.33 5.10
N ARG A 202 32.57 20.87 6.14
CA ARG A 202 31.17 20.60 6.45
C ARG A 202 30.25 21.07 5.34
N THR A 203 30.49 22.27 4.81
CA THR A 203 29.72 22.82 3.68
C THR A 203 29.91 21.97 2.43
N TYR A 204 31.13 21.55 2.14
CA TYR A 204 31.41 20.64 1.01
C TYR A 204 30.67 19.29 1.16
N LEU A 205 30.66 18.72 2.36
CA LEU A 205 29.98 17.44 2.63
C LEU A 205 28.46 17.56 2.43
N ILE A 206 27.83 18.62 2.92
CA ILE A 206 26.41 18.88 2.65
C ILE A 206 26.16 18.99 1.14
N ARG A 207 26.98 19.77 0.43
CA ARG A 207 26.81 19.93 -1.02
C ARG A 207 26.94 18.59 -1.76
N LYS A 208 27.94 17.79 -1.39
CA LYS A 208 28.09 16.44 -1.96
C LYS A 208 26.85 15.59 -1.76
N LEU A 209 26.27 15.58 -0.55
CA LEU A 209 25.06 14.79 -0.25
C LEU A 209 23.82 15.33 -0.98
N VAL A 210 23.75 16.64 -1.22
CA VAL A 210 22.69 17.25 -2.04
C VAL A 210 22.86 16.84 -3.51
N ASP A 211 24.07 16.94 -4.05
CA ASP A 211 24.37 16.55 -5.44
C ASP A 211 24.09 15.04 -5.68
N GLN A 212 24.23 14.23 -4.64
CA GLN A 212 23.89 12.80 -4.66
C GLN A 212 22.41 12.50 -4.39
N GLY A 213 21.57 13.51 -4.14
CA GLY A 213 20.15 13.33 -3.83
C GLY A 213 19.86 12.69 -2.48
N MET A 214 20.84 12.65 -1.57
CA MET A 214 20.68 12.13 -0.19
C MET A 214 20.20 13.19 0.80
N LEU A 215 20.42 14.46 0.48
CA LEU A 215 19.84 15.62 1.17
C LEU A 215 19.11 16.50 0.16
N LEU A 216 18.04 17.13 0.59
CA LEU A 216 17.27 18.10 -0.20
C LEU A 216 17.19 19.41 0.56
N PRO A 217 17.37 20.58 -0.09
CA PRO A 217 17.08 21.86 0.54
C PRO A 217 15.58 21.96 0.82
N ILE A 218 15.21 22.51 1.97
CA ILE A 218 13.80 22.65 2.37
C ILE A 218 13.03 23.62 1.46
N ASN A 219 13.72 24.59 0.87
CA ASN A 219 13.21 25.52 -0.14
C ASN A 219 14.35 25.87 -1.08
N GLU A 220 14.03 26.41 -2.26
CA GLU A 220 15.01 26.89 -3.22
C GLU A 220 15.93 27.96 -2.58
N GLY A 221 17.24 27.79 -2.68
CA GLY A 221 18.24 28.66 -2.08
C GLY A 221 18.42 28.53 -0.56
N ALA A 222 17.66 27.66 0.11
CA ALA A 222 17.80 27.45 1.55
C ALA A 222 19.13 26.80 1.94
N ARG A 223 19.69 27.20 3.09
CA ARG A 223 20.85 26.56 3.73
C ARG A 223 20.43 25.58 4.83
N GLN A 224 19.24 25.05 4.71
CA GLN A 224 18.65 24.04 5.58
C GLN A 224 18.24 22.84 4.72
N TYR A 225 18.52 21.65 5.18
CA TYR A 225 18.39 20.43 4.39
C TYR A 225 17.65 19.37 5.18
N THR A 226 16.85 18.60 4.50
CA THR A 226 16.21 17.39 5.00
C THR A 226 16.74 16.16 4.28
N ILE A 227 16.49 14.97 4.80
CA ILE A 227 16.88 13.75 4.12
C ILE A 227 16.14 13.61 2.79
N GLY A 228 16.86 13.20 1.74
CA GLY A 228 16.35 12.95 0.40
C GLY A 228 16.35 11.47 0.04
N PHE A 229 15.36 11.05 -0.72
CA PHE A 229 15.19 9.68 -1.19
C PHE A 229 15.31 9.55 -2.71
N SER A 230 15.84 10.56 -3.40
CA SER A 230 16.14 10.49 -4.83
C SER A 230 17.35 9.59 -5.12
N ASN A 231 18.17 9.32 -4.11
CA ASN A 231 19.33 8.48 -4.23
C ASN A 231 18.96 6.99 -4.18
N ASN A 232 19.38 6.24 -5.19
CA ASN A 232 19.11 4.81 -5.33
C ASN A 232 19.61 3.96 -4.16
N TYR A 233 20.69 4.36 -3.49
CA TYR A 233 21.25 3.59 -2.37
C TYR A 233 20.36 3.69 -1.13
N LEU A 234 19.89 4.88 -0.78
CA LEU A 234 18.96 5.08 0.33
C LEU A 234 17.59 4.44 0.05
N ILE A 235 17.07 4.58 -1.18
CA ILE A 235 15.81 3.94 -1.61
C ILE A 235 15.88 2.42 -1.43
N ARG A 236 16.99 1.77 -1.78
CA ARG A 236 17.15 0.32 -1.59
C ARG A 236 17.09 -0.06 -0.10
N GLY A 237 17.70 0.75 0.76
CA GLY A 237 17.64 0.57 2.20
C GLY A 237 16.21 0.75 2.74
N VAL A 238 15.50 1.77 2.27
CA VAL A 238 14.09 2.01 2.64
C VAL A 238 13.20 0.84 2.21
N ILE A 239 13.33 0.37 0.95
CA ILE A 239 12.58 -0.79 0.45
C ILE A 239 12.84 -2.03 1.31
N LYS A 240 14.13 -2.28 1.67
CA LYS A 240 14.48 -3.39 2.56
C LYS A 240 13.81 -3.25 3.92
N ALA A 241 13.90 -2.09 4.56
CA ALA A 241 13.29 -1.85 5.86
C ALA A 241 11.75 -1.98 5.82
N LEU A 242 11.09 -1.43 4.79
CA LEU A 242 9.65 -1.58 4.60
C LEU A 242 9.22 -3.04 4.43
N ARG A 243 10.06 -3.87 3.78
CA ARG A 243 9.82 -5.30 3.65
C ARG A 243 9.98 -6.03 4.98
N GLU A 244 11.01 -5.74 5.75
CA GLU A 244 11.27 -6.33 7.07
C GLU A 244 10.17 -5.99 8.08
N GLU A 245 9.59 -4.80 7.98
CA GLU A 245 8.45 -4.34 8.79
C GLU A 245 7.08 -4.80 8.22
N GLY A 246 7.05 -5.55 7.11
CA GLY A 246 5.82 -6.12 6.53
C GLY A 246 4.90 -5.11 5.83
N PHE A 247 5.42 -3.97 5.38
CA PHE A 247 4.64 -2.98 4.60
C PHE A 247 4.54 -3.35 3.11
N ILE A 248 5.53 -4.04 2.60
CA ILE A 248 5.60 -4.52 1.22
C ILE A 248 6.04 -5.98 1.18
N PRO A 249 5.63 -6.76 0.17
CA PRO A 249 5.99 -8.17 0.01
C PRO A 249 7.49 -8.37 -0.28
#